data_22ae9f3ac0eb0fc15f9bc7d22c7b37a1
#
_entry.id   22ae9f3ac0eb0fc15f9bc7d22c7b37a1
#
_cell.length_a   1.000
_cell.length_b   1.000
_cell.length_c   1.000
_cell.angle_alpha   90.00
_cell.angle_beta   90.00
_cell.angle_gamma   90.00
#
_symmetry.space_group_name_H-M   'P 1'
#
loop_
_entity.id
_entity.type
_entity.pdbx_description
1 polymer ?
#
loop_
_entity_poly.entity_id
_entity_poly.type
_entity_poly.pdbx_seq_one_letter_code
_entity_poly.pdbx_strand_id
1 'polypeptide(L)'
;MPMPFRLDPHEPFAAGLKRILMGEIAVARAAVAVPRAEQAAGIHRARRALKRARSVLLVFRPLIGEDYRRRRDVLRDAADHLSAARDADAMVASAQKLDDRRPHDGAGVVIGRLSRAAEIAHAQRPDTGRVAALLRIAEADAASLPLAPAAGRLFVEALGETYRRGRADWRKAEEEGGEDVLHDWRKRVKHRWHLSLLVVGRTAVTSRSIVGDLDELGELLGDEHDLALLVRRLGKEADVSGSKKAARHLAEEAERRRRKLARRACELGAELYGDKTRHFLQKLDGLATDA
;
A
#
# COMPACT_ATOMS: atom_id res chain seq x y z
N MET A 1 -18.90 -9.06 -13.55
CA MET A 1 -17.66 -8.26 -13.67
C MET A 1 -17.39 -7.58 -12.33
N PRO A 2 -16.14 -7.49 -11.83
CA PRO A 2 -15.86 -6.68 -10.66
C PRO A 2 -16.18 -5.22 -10.97
N MET A 3 -16.88 -4.54 -10.06
CA MET A 3 -17.20 -3.12 -10.21
C MET A 3 -15.91 -2.27 -10.20
N PRO A 4 -15.83 -1.22 -11.03
CA PRO A 4 -14.62 -0.40 -11.08
C PRO A 4 -14.39 0.30 -9.75
N PHE A 5 -13.13 0.39 -9.32
CA PHE A 5 -12.70 1.16 -8.15
C PHE A 5 -12.74 2.67 -8.48
N ARG A 6 -13.96 3.18 -8.68
CA ARG A 6 -14.24 4.56 -9.07
C ARG A 6 -15.67 4.94 -8.66
N LEU A 7 -15.86 6.20 -8.25
CA LEU A 7 -17.19 6.79 -8.05
C LEU A 7 -17.84 7.08 -9.41
N ASP A 8 -19.09 6.70 -9.55
CA ASP A 8 -19.89 7.08 -10.70
C ASP A 8 -20.23 8.59 -10.61
N PRO A 9 -20.17 9.35 -11.72
CA PRO A 9 -20.54 10.75 -11.71
C PRO A 9 -21.99 11.03 -11.29
N HIS A 10 -22.88 10.06 -11.45
CA HIS A 10 -24.31 10.21 -11.22
C HIS A 10 -24.78 9.52 -9.93
N GLU A 11 -23.87 8.93 -9.13
CA GLU A 11 -24.24 8.34 -7.85
C GLU A 11 -23.94 9.29 -6.67
N PRO A 12 -24.79 9.30 -5.62
CA PRO A 12 -24.49 10.02 -4.39
C PRO A 12 -23.17 9.51 -3.76
N PHE A 13 -22.31 10.40 -3.31
CA PHE A 13 -21.01 10.05 -2.73
C PHE A 13 -21.10 8.98 -1.64
N ALA A 14 -22.07 9.11 -0.72
CA ALA A 14 -22.27 8.15 0.36
C ALA A 14 -22.52 6.72 -0.15
N ALA A 15 -23.43 6.60 -1.13
CA ALA A 15 -23.79 5.33 -1.74
C ALA A 15 -22.59 4.72 -2.49
N GLY A 16 -21.90 5.53 -3.31
CA GLY A 16 -20.73 5.12 -4.07
C GLY A 16 -19.58 4.66 -3.19
N LEU A 17 -19.23 5.41 -2.15
CA LEU A 17 -18.17 5.04 -1.21
C LEU A 17 -18.49 3.72 -0.48
N LYS A 18 -19.75 3.56 0.00
CA LYS A 18 -20.18 2.32 0.65
C LYS A 18 -20.16 1.14 -0.32
N ARG A 19 -20.67 1.33 -1.54
CA ARG A 19 -20.63 0.32 -2.61
C ARG A 19 -19.20 -0.14 -2.91
N ILE A 20 -18.27 0.82 -3.05
CA ILE A 20 -16.86 0.51 -3.34
C ILE A 20 -16.21 -0.24 -2.17
N LEU A 21 -16.44 0.20 -0.93
CA LEU A 21 -15.90 -0.47 0.25
C LEU A 21 -16.39 -1.92 0.34
N MET A 22 -17.68 -2.14 0.20
CA MET A 22 -18.27 -3.49 0.18
C MET A 22 -17.76 -4.32 -0.99
N GLY A 23 -17.61 -3.72 -2.17
CA GLY A 23 -17.08 -4.35 -3.37
C GLY A 23 -15.63 -4.83 -3.17
N GLU A 24 -14.75 -4.01 -2.58
CA GLU A 24 -13.36 -4.41 -2.32
C GLU A 24 -13.28 -5.52 -1.25
N ILE A 25 -14.14 -5.51 -0.22
CA ILE A 25 -14.22 -6.60 0.76
C ILE A 25 -14.70 -7.90 0.08
N ALA A 26 -15.71 -7.82 -0.79
CA ALA A 26 -16.19 -8.97 -1.57
C ALA A 26 -15.11 -9.51 -2.52
N VAL A 27 -14.34 -8.64 -3.19
CA VAL A 27 -13.16 -9.03 -4.00
C VAL A 27 -12.13 -9.75 -3.15
N ALA A 28 -11.83 -9.25 -1.95
CA ALA A 28 -10.88 -9.91 -1.05
C ALA A 28 -11.37 -11.30 -0.65
N ARG A 29 -12.67 -11.44 -0.31
CA ARG A 29 -13.28 -12.72 0.06
C ARG A 29 -13.23 -13.74 -1.08
N ALA A 30 -13.65 -13.34 -2.28
CA ALA A 30 -13.59 -14.21 -3.45
C ALA A 30 -12.14 -14.63 -3.79
N ALA A 31 -11.19 -13.71 -3.62
CA ALA A 31 -9.78 -13.96 -3.90
C ALA A 31 -9.10 -14.90 -2.90
N VAL A 32 -9.60 -15.01 -1.67
CA VAL A 32 -9.10 -15.99 -0.68
C VAL A 32 -9.69 -17.38 -0.89
N ALA A 33 -10.87 -17.46 -1.50
CA ALA A 33 -11.59 -18.71 -1.74
C ALA A 33 -11.16 -19.46 -3.03
N VAL A 34 -10.16 -18.96 -3.77
CA VAL A 34 -9.70 -19.59 -5.02
C VAL A 34 -9.03 -20.96 -4.79
N PRO A 35 -9.04 -21.86 -5.80
CA PRO A 35 -8.31 -23.12 -5.75
C PRO A 35 -6.81 -22.93 -5.46
N ARG A 36 -6.18 -23.98 -4.95
CA ARG A 36 -4.76 -23.98 -4.54
C ARG A 36 -3.82 -23.49 -5.65
N ALA A 37 -4.07 -23.90 -6.89
CA ALA A 37 -3.25 -23.51 -8.04
C ALA A 37 -3.22 -21.98 -8.27
N GLU A 38 -4.26 -21.26 -7.84
CA GLU A 38 -4.40 -19.81 -8.00
C GLU A 38 -4.14 -19.02 -6.71
N GLN A 39 -3.76 -19.71 -5.63
CA GLN A 39 -3.70 -19.11 -4.28
C GLN A 39 -2.75 -17.90 -4.20
N ALA A 40 -1.57 -17.96 -4.83
CA ALA A 40 -0.62 -16.83 -4.83
C ALA A 40 -1.22 -15.58 -5.49
N ALA A 41 -1.85 -15.73 -6.66
CA ALA A 41 -2.55 -14.65 -7.34
C ALA A 41 -3.77 -14.16 -6.54
N GLY A 42 -4.49 -15.07 -5.89
CA GLY A 42 -5.60 -14.77 -4.98
C GLY A 42 -5.15 -13.93 -3.80
N ILE A 43 -4.09 -14.32 -3.12
CA ILE A 43 -3.49 -13.57 -2.00
C ILE A 43 -3.12 -12.15 -2.45
N HIS A 44 -2.48 -12.00 -3.61
CA HIS A 44 -2.12 -10.68 -4.12
C HIS A 44 -3.36 -9.81 -4.38
N ARG A 45 -4.40 -10.38 -5.01
CA ARG A 45 -5.68 -9.68 -5.24
C ARG A 45 -6.35 -9.27 -3.92
N ALA A 46 -6.44 -10.19 -2.95
CA ALA A 46 -7.05 -9.93 -1.64
C ALA A 46 -6.31 -8.79 -0.90
N ARG A 47 -5.00 -8.83 -0.82
CA ARG A 47 -4.19 -7.78 -0.17
C ARG A 47 -4.36 -6.42 -0.82
N ARG A 48 -4.43 -6.35 -2.17
CA ARG A 48 -4.70 -5.11 -2.90
C ARG A 48 -6.08 -4.56 -2.58
N ALA A 49 -7.09 -5.40 -2.59
CA ALA A 49 -8.46 -5.03 -2.25
C ALA A 49 -8.57 -4.53 -0.79
N LEU A 50 -7.94 -5.20 0.17
CA LEU A 50 -7.91 -4.77 1.58
C LEU A 50 -7.20 -3.42 1.79
N LYS A 51 -6.14 -3.13 1.02
CA LYS A 51 -5.50 -1.80 1.05
C LYS A 51 -6.44 -0.71 0.53
N ARG A 52 -7.18 -0.97 -0.56
CA ARG A 52 -8.19 -0.07 -1.11
C ARG A 52 -9.34 0.14 -0.14
N ALA A 53 -9.89 -0.94 0.44
CA ALA A 53 -10.94 -0.89 1.44
C ALA A 53 -10.54 0.01 2.63
N ARG A 54 -9.31 -0.13 3.15
CA ARG A 54 -8.79 0.72 4.24
C ARG A 54 -8.71 2.19 3.85
N SER A 55 -8.40 2.50 2.60
CA SER A 55 -8.37 3.89 2.12
C SER A 55 -9.77 4.49 2.01
N VAL A 56 -10.75 3.71 1.55
CA VAL A 56 -12.15 4.16 1.52
C VAL A 56 -12.71 4.33 2.94
N LEU A 57 -12.42 3.39 3.83
CA LEU A 57 -12.86 3.47 5.24
C LEU A 57 -12.37 4.74 5.94
N LEU A 58 -11.23 5.31 5.52
CA LEU A 58 -10.69 6.56 6.07
C LEU A 58 -11.68 7.73 5.94
N VAL A 59 -12.48 7.76 4.87
CA VAL A 59 -13.49 8.81 4.63
C VAL A 59 -14.59 8.78 5.70
N PHE A 60 -14.94 7.60 6.20
CA PHE A 60 -15.95 7.42 7.21
C PHE A 60 -15.46 7.70 8.65
N ARG A 61 -14.16 7.95 8.85
CA ARG A 61 -13.58 8.13 10.17
C ARG A 61 -14.30 9.18 11.04
N PRO A 62 -14.69 10.37 10.54
CA PRO A 62 -15.40 11.35 11.37
C PRO A 62 -16.80 10.87 11.81
N LEU A 63 -17.45 9.99 11.03
CA LEU A 63 -18.79 9.47 11.31
C LEU A 63 -18.80 8.35 12.33
N ILE A 64 -17.74 7.55 12.39
CA ILE A 64 -17.67 6.34 13.21
C ILE A 64 -16.73 6.51 14.43
N GLY A 65 -16.06 7.65 14.55
CA GLY A 65 -15.29 8.02 15.74
C GLY A 65 -14.29 6.94 16.18
N GLU A 66 -14.40 6.52 17.44
CA GLU A 66 -13.49 5.54 18.05
C GLU A 66 -13.57 4.15 17.40
N ASP A 67 -14.72 3.80 16.84
CA ASP A 67 -14.95 2.53 16.15
C ASP A 67 -14.11 2.39 14.87
N TYR A 68 -13.62 3.52 14.31
CA TYR A 68 -12.73 3.53 13.16
C TYR A 68 -11.49 2.66 13.37
N ARG A 69 -10.86 2.73 14.55
CA ARG A 69 -9.63 1.98 14.84
C ARG A 69 -9.89 0.48 14.76
N ARG A 70 -10.95 -0.01 15.42
CA ARG A 70 -11.34 -1.42 15.41
C ARG A 70 -11.60 -1.92 13.98
N ARG A 71 -12.44 -1.20 13.21
CA ARG A 71 -12.79 -1.58 11.83
C ARG A 71 -11.58 -1.60 10.90
N ARG A 72 -10.70 -0.60 11.02
CA ARG A 72 -9.43 -0.55 10.29
C ARG A 72 -8.53 -1.74 10.64
N ASP A 73 -8.47 -2.11 11.91
CA ASP A 73 -7.60 -3.18 12.41
C ASP A 73 -8.10 -4.55 11.91
N VAL A 74 -9.39 -4.78 11.84
CA VAL A 74 -9.97 -5.99 11.19
C VAL A 74 -9.47 -6.14 9.74
N LEU A 75 -9.51 -5.08 8.94
CA LEU A 75 -9.02 -5.10 7.56
C LEU A 75 -7.50 -5.25 7.48
N ARG A 76 -6.77 -4.68 8.45
CA ARG A 76 -5.32 -4.83 8.55
C ARG A 76 -4.94 -6.25 8.89
N ASP A 77 -5.54 -6.81 9.94
CA ASP A 77 -5.24 -8.16 10.43
C ASP A 77 -5.54 -9.21 9.35
N ALA A 78 -6.64 -9.04 8.60
CA ALA A 78 -6.91 -9.89 7.43
C ALA A 78 -5.79 -9.82 6.37
N ALA A 79 -5.22 -8.63 6.12
CA ALA A 79 -4.12 -8.45 5.19
C ALA A 79 -2.79 -9.02 5.73
N ASP A 80 -2.54 -8.92 7.02
CA ASP A 80 -1.31 -9.37 7.68
C ASP A 80 -1.23 -10.91 7.69
N HIS A 81 -2.35 -11.61 7.91
CA HIS A 81 -2.43 -13.06 7.75
C HIS A 81 -2.12 -13.57 6.34
N LEU A 82 -2.10 -12.69 5.35
CA LEU A 82 -1.78 -12.99 3.95
C LEU A 82 -0.39 -12.48 3.53
N SER A 83 0.48 -12.05 4.46
CA SER A 83 1.70 -11.32 4.07
C SER A 83 2.95 -12.17 3.94
N ALA A 84 3.15 -13.19 4.78
CA ALA A 84 4.44 -13.85 4.99
C ALA A 84 5.11 -14.38 3.69
N ALA A 85 4.37 -15.13 2.86
CA ALA A 85 4.91 -15.69 1.63
C ALA A 85 5.30 -14.60 0.63
N ARG A 86 4.45 -13.55 0.47
CA ARG A 86 4.73 -12.46 -0.46
C ARG A 86 5.96 -11.64 -0.07
N ASP A 87 6.15 -11.39 1.21
CA ASP A 87 7.28 -10.59 1.68
C ASP A 87 8.59 -11.39 1.47
N ALA A 88 8.54 -12.72 1.60
CA ALA A 88 9.65 -13.60 1.26
C ALA A 88 9.94 -13.59 -0.27
N ASP A 89 8.91 -13.68 -1.12
CA ASP A 89 9.07 -13.58 -2.59
C ASP A 89 9.67 -12.25 -3.01
N ALA A 90 9.23 -11.14 -2.40
CA ALA A 90 9.77 -9.81 -2.69
C ALA A 90 11.26 -9.72 -2.36
N MET A 91 11.71 -10.33 -1.26
CA MET A 91 13.14 -10.39 -0.90
C MET A 91 13.95 -11.18 -1.93
N VAL A 92 13.45 -12.34 -2.39
CA VAL A 92 14.13 -13.15 -3.45
C VAL A 92 14.24 -12.33 -4.73
N ALA A 93 13.13 -11.77 -5.20
CA ALA A 93 13.09 -10.98 -6.43
C ALA A 93 14.03 -9.74 -6.35
N SER A 94 14.08 -9.08 -5.19
CA SER A 94 14.98 -7.94 -4.98
C SER A 94 16.44 -8.36 -5.00
N ALA A 95 16.81 -9.49 -4.37
CA ALA A 95 18.16 -10.02 -4.38
C ALA A 95 18.61 -10.43 -5.80
N GLN A 96 17.73 -11.10 -6.56
CA GLN A 96 18.00 -11.46 -7.96
C GLN A 96 18.23 -10.22 -8.82
N LYS A 97 17.35 -9.20 -8.74
CA LYS A 97 17.52 -7.95 -9.49
C LYS A 97 18.83 -7.22 -9.17
N LEU A 98 19.33 -7.34 -7.95
CA LEU A 98 20.63 -6.75 -7.58
C LEU A 98 21.77 -7.54 -8.19
N ASP A 99 21.74 -8.88 -8.12
CA ASP A 99 22.77 -9.74 -8.70
C ASP A 99 22.83 -9.64 -10.23
N ASP A 100 21.66 -9.61 -10.90
CA ASP A 100 21.57 -9.40 -12.36
C ASP A 100 22.24 -8.08 -12.81
N ARG A 101 22.20 -7.04 -11.98
CA ARG A 101 22.80 -5.74 -12.28
C ARG A 101 24.30 -5.68 -11.98
N ARG A 102 24.71 -6.38 -10.95
CA ARG A 102 26.13 -6.48 -10.50
C ARG A 102 26.40 -7.88 -9.97
N PRO A 103 26.70 -8.83 -10.85
CA PRO A 103 26.98 -10.20 -10.48
C PRO A 103 28.12 -10.30 -9.45
N HIS A 104 27.97 -11.19 -8.47
CA HIS A 104 28.97 -11.45 -7.46
C HIS A 104 29.07 -12.94 -7.17
N ASP A 105 30.32 -13.45 -7.11
CA ASP A 105 30.60 -14.83 -6.76
C ASP A 105 30.00 -15.17 -5.38
N GLY A 106 29.17 -16.22 -5.35
CA GLY A 106 28.49 -16.68 -4.14
C GLY A 106 27.12 -16.02 -3.88
N ALA A 107 26.68 -15.03 -4.66
CA ALA A 107 25.33 -14.44 -4.53
C ALA A 107 24.24 -15.52 -4.71
N GLY A 108 24.43 -16.46 -5.64
CA GLY A 108 23.52 -17.59 -5.84
C GLY A 108 23.28 -18.45 -4.59
N VAL A 109 24.29 -18.58 -3.70
CA VAL A 109 24.12 -19.30 -2.43
C VAL A 109 23.17 -18.54 -1.50
N VAL A 110 23.32 -17.22 -1.41
CA VAL A 110 22.45 -16.35 -0.58
C VAL A 110 21.03 -16.35 -1.14
N ILE A 111 20.88 -16.15 -2.45
CA ILE A 111 19.58 -16.17 -3.14
C ILE A 111 18.90 -17.53 -2.96
N GLY A 112 19.64 -18.64 -3.09
CA GLY A 112 19.11 -19.98 -2.86
C GLY A 112 18.58 -20.19 -1.45
N ARG A 113 19.21 -19.59 -0.43
CA ARG A 113 18.70 -19.61 0.96
C ARG A 113 17.44 -18.78 1.13
N LEU A 114 17.40 -17.59 0.51
CA LEU A 114 16.19 -16.76 0.51
C LEU A 114 15.03 -17.47 -0.20
N SER A 115 15.29 -18.15 -1.32
CA SER A 115 14.30 -18.95 -2.05
C SER A 115 13.77 -20.10 -1.20
N ARG A 116 14.65 -20.80 -0.49
CA ARG A 116 14.22 -21.86 0.43
C ARG A 116 13.40 -21.33 1.59
N ALA A 117 13.72 -20.14 2.12
CA ALA A 117 12.90 -19.48 3.13
C ALA A 117 11.52 -19.09 2.58
N ALA A 118 11.44 -18.67 1.32
CA ALA A 118 10.18 -18.39 0.65
C ALA A 118 9.35 -19.66 0.43
N GLU A 119 9.95 -20.78 0.04
CA GLU A 119 9.29 -22.08 -0.06
C GLU A 119 8.68 -22.51 1.29
N ILE A 120 9.41 -22.34 2.38
CA ILE A 120 8.91 -22.62 3.73
C ILE A 120 7.72 -21.70 4.07
N ALA A 121 7.82 -20.40 3.74
CA ALA A 121 6.72 -19.45 3.97
C ALA A 121 5.46 -19.81 3.13
N HIS A 122 5.64 -20.29 1.91
CA HIS A 122 4.56 -20.80 1.07
C HIS A 122 3.97 -22.12 1.59
N ALA A 123 4.80 -22.96 2.20
CA ALA A 123 4.31 -24.21 2.85
C ALA A 123 3.50 -23.92 4.11
N GLN A 124 3.83 -22.84 4.84
CA GLN A 124 3.05 -22.31 5.95
C GLN A 124 1.82 -21.56 5.39
N ARG A 125 0.74 -22.34 5.18
CA ARG A 125 -0.49 -21.79 4.60
C ARG A 125 -1.05 -20.67 5.45
N PRO A 126 -1.54 -19.56 4.85
CA PRO A 126 -2.34 -18.59 5.59
C PRO A 126 -3.57 -19.29 6.16
N ASP A 127 -3.93 -18.95 7.37
CA ASP A 127 -5.18 -19.38 7.98
C ASP A 127 -6.36 -18.71 7.25
N THR A 128 -6.77 -19.33 6.14
CA THR A 128 -7.88 -18.85 5.30
C THR A 128 -9.20 -18.84 6.07
N GLY A 129 -9.39 -19.72 7.07
CA GLY A 129 -10.56 -19.73 7.93
C GLY A 129 -10.63 -18.45 8.78
N ARG A 130 -9.52 -18.08 9.40
CA ARG A 130 -9.40 -16.82 10.15
C ARG A 130 -9.58 -15.58 9.27
N VAL A 131 -8.94 -15.56 8.10
CA VAL A 131 -9.13 -14.46 7.14
C VAL A 131 -10.60 -14.36 6.71
N ALA A 132 -11.27 -15.47 6.39
CA ALA A 132 -12.68 -15.48 6.04
C ALA A 132 -13.58 -14.98 7.19
N ALA A 133 -13.25 -15.29 8.44
CA ALA A 133 -13.96 -14.78 9.63
C ALA A 133 -13.79 -13.25 9.74
N LEU A 134 -12.55 -12.73 9.62
CA LEU A 134 -12.28 -11.29 9.62
C LEU A 134 -13.00 -10.56 8.50
N LEU A 135 -13.06 -11.14 7.30
CA LEU A 135 -13.77 -10.56 6.17
C LEU A 135 -15.28 -10.51 6.37
N ARG A 136 -15.89 -11.50 7.05
CA ARG A 136 -17.32 -11.43 7.43
C ARG A 136 -17.59 -10.30 8.42
N ILE A 137 -16.69 -10.09 9.39
CA ILE A 137 -16.80 -8.95 10.32
C ILE A 137 -16.70 -7.65 9.54
N ALA A 138 -15.74 -7.52 8.63
CA ALA A 138 -15.56 -6.34 7.80
C ALA A 138 -16.78 -6.05 6.90
N GLU A 139 -17.43 -7.08 6.35
CA GLU A 139 -18.67 -6.95 5.58
C GLU A 139 -19.82 -6.38 6.43
N ALA A 140 -20.03 -6.92 7.64
CA ALA A 140 -21.03 -6.43 8.58
C ALA A 140 -20.73 -4.98 9.00
N ASP A 141 -19.48 -4.67 9.28
CA ASP A 141 -19.01 -3.32 9.60
C ASP A 141 -19.28 -2.33 8.44
N ALA A 142 -18.98 -2.73 7.20
CA ALA A 142 -19.24 -1.90 6.02
C ALA A 142 -20.74 -1.70 5.76
N ALA A 143 -21.54 -2.75 5.96
CA ALA A 143 -23.00 -2.68 5.81
C ALA A 143 -23.64 -1.73 6.82
N SER A 144 -23.09 -1.64 8.05
CA SER A 144 -23.60 -0.77 9.11
C SER A 144 -23.17 0.70 8.98
N LEU A 145 -22.33 1.06 7.99
CA LEU A 145 -21.89 2.44 7.81
C LEU A 145 -23.07 3.36 7.41
N PRO A 146 -23.17 4.55 8.02
CA PRO A 146 -24.23 5.50 7.69
C PRO A 146 -24.04 6.07 6.28
N LEU A 147 -25.17 6.33 5.60
CA LEU A 147 -25.23 7.11 4.36
C LEU A 147 -25.33 8.59 4.74
N ALA A 148 -24.22 9.27 4.92
CA ALA A 148 -24.18 10.67 5.33
C ALA A 148 -24.40 11.60 4.14
N PRO A 149 -25.34 12.57 4.23
CA PRO A 149 -25.54 13.56 3.17
C PRO A 149 -24.29 14.38 2.85
N ALA A 150 -23.40 14.59 3.84
CA ALA A 150 -22.17 15.36 3.69
C ALA A 150 -20.97 14.50 3.21
N ALA A 151 -21.19 13.32 2.63
CA ALA A 151 -20.10 12.40 2.26
C ALA A 151 -19.09 13.00 1.27
N GLY A 152 -19.52 13.86 0.35
CA GLY A 152 -18.63 14.59 -0.55
C GLY A 152 -17.66 15.51 0.22
N ARG A 153 -18.14 16.24 1.22
CA ARG A 153 -17.29 17.07 2.08
C ARG A 153 -16.32 16.22 2.91
N LEU A 154 -16.81 15.12 3.50
CA LEU A 154 -15.94 14.18 4.24
C LEU A 154 -14.87 13.56 3.36
N PHE A 155 -15.17 13.31 2.10
CA PHE A 155 -14.20 12.84 1.13
C PHE A 155 -13.11 13.88 0.86
N VAL A 156 -13.48 15.14 0.63
CA VAL A 156 -12.53 16.25 0.45
C VAL A 156 -11.65 16.43 1.69
N GLU A 157 -12.24 16.38 2.89
CA GLU A 157 -11.50 16.45 4.16
C GLU A 157 -10.52 15.28 4.30
N ALA A 158 -10.93 14.05 4.00
CA ALA A 158 -10.06 12.87 4.04
C ALA A 158 -8.92 12.97 3.04
N LEU A 159 -9.19 13.39 1.80
CA LEU A 159 -8.16 13.59 0.77
C LEU A 159 -7.18 14.71 1.17
N GLY A 160 -7.69 15.82 1.69
CA GLY A 160 -6.89 16.93 2.23
C GLY A 160 -6.01 16.49 3.41
N GLU A 161 -6.52 15.66 4.31
CA GLU A 161 -5.76 15.13 5.43
C GLU A 161 -4.65 14.17 4.97
N THR A 162 -4.91 13.33 3.95
CA THR A 162 -3.85 12.48 3.36
C THR A 162 -2.76 13.34 2.70
N TYR A 163 -3.14 14.43 2.03
CA TYR A 163 -2.19 15.39 1.47
C TYR A 163 -1.36 16.05 2.57
N ARG A 164 -2.01 16.61 3.59
CA ARG A 164 -1.34 17.34 4.69
C ARG A 164 -0.32 16.45 5.39
N ARG A 165 -0.71 15.20 5.73
CA ARG A 165 0.21 14.24 6.36
C ARG A 165 1.30 13.78 5.42
N GLY A 166 0.96 13.48 4.16
CA GLY A 166 1.95 13.08 3.16
C GLY A 166 3.00 14.17 2.91
N ARG A 167 2.58 15.45 2.93
CA ARG A 167 3.48 16.60 2.85
C ARG A 167 4.41 16.74 4.07
N ALA A 168 3.90 16.46 5.27
CA ALA A 168 4.71 16.46 6.47
C ALA A 168 5.75 15.34 6.46
N ASP A 169 5.32 14.12 6.07
CA ASP A 169 6.20 12.95 5.98
C ASP A 169 7.24 13.11 4.85
N TRP A 170 6.88 13.73 3.71
CA TRP A 170 7.82 14.09 2.66
C TRP A 170 8.93 15.02 3.17
N ARG A 171 8.57 16.11 3.85
CA ARG A 171 9.56 17.05 4.42
C ARG A 171 10.47 16.36 5.42
N LYS A 172 9.90 15.53 6.27
CA LYS A 172 10.68 14.75 7.22
C LYS A 172 11.64 13.79 6.51
N ALA A 173 11.21 13.19 5.38
CA ALA A 173 12.04 12.32 4.58
C ALA A 173 13.22 13.08 3.92
N GLU A 174 13.01 14.33 3.50
CA GLU A 174 14.08 15.20 2.98
C GLU A 174 15.08 15.61 4.06
N GLU A 175 14.61 15.90 5.26
CA GLU A 175 15.43 16.42 6.36
C GLU A 175 16.18 15.30 7.10
N GLU A 176 15.50 14.23 7.45
CA GLU A 176 16.01 13.17 8.31
C GLU A 176 16.32 11.86 7.54
N GLY A 177 15.55 11.58 6.47
CA GLY A 177 15.58 10.29 5.82
C GLY A 177 15.12 9.16 6.75
N GLY A 178 15.64 7.96 6.50
CA GLY A 178 15.41 6.82 7.39
C GLY A 178 14.24 5.93 6.96
N GLU A 179 14.35 4.64 7.33
CA GLU A 179 13.43 3.60 6.91
C GLU A 179 12.00 3.84 7.42
N ASP A 180 11.84 4.17 8.70
CA ASP A 180 10.53 4.34 9.32
C ASP A 180 9.79 5.55 8.72
N VAL A 181 10.52 6.65 8.45
CA VAL A 181 9.96 7.87 7.84
C VAL A 181 9.46 7.57 6.43
N LEU A 182 10.28 6.93 5.59
CA LEU A 182 9.91 6.54 4.23
C LEU A 182 8.74 5.55 4.21
N HIS A 183 8.71 4.61 5.17
CA HIS A 183 7.61 3.66 5.30
C HIS A 183 6.28 4.34 5.69
N ASP A 184 6.30 5.30 6.61
CA ASP A 184 5.12 6.05 7.00
C ASP A 184 4.64 6.94 5.85
N TRP A 185 5.56 7.62 5.16
CA TRP A 185 5.24 8.39 3.96
C TRP A 185 4.59 7.52 2.87
N ARG A 186 5.13 6.34 2.59
CA ARG A 186 4.53 5.37 1.66
C ARG A 186 3.07 5.06 1.97
N LYS A 187 2.72 4.90 3.25
CA LYS A 187 1.33 4.67 3.67
C LYS A 187 0.43 5.85 3.27
N ARG A 188 0.90 7.10 3.47
CA ARG A 188 0.14 8.31 3.11
C ARG A 188 -0.02 8.45 1.61
N VAL A 189 1.06 8.22 0.86
CA VAL A 189 1.05 8.22 -0.61
C VAL A 189 0.03 7.22 -1.15
N LYS A 190 0.03 5.97 -0.67
CA LYS A 190 -0.94 4.96 -1.12
C LYS A 190 -2.38 5.30 -0.73
N HIS A 191 -2.63 5.92 0.43
CA HIS A 191 -3.98 6.41 0.77
C HIS A 191 -4.41 7.55 -0.16
N ARG A 192 -3.56 8.55 -0.40
CA ARG A 192 -3.86 9.65 -1.33
C ARG A 192 -4.12 9.11 -2.73
N TRP A 193 -3.27 8.21 -3.23
CA TRP A 193 -3.44 7.58 -4.53
C TRP A 193 -4.78 6.87 -4.66
N HIS A 194 -5.15 6.00 -3.71
CA HIS A 194 -6.42 5.29 -3.74
C HIS A 194 -7.62 6.23 -3.71
N LEU A 195 -7.61 7.28 -2.88
CA LEU A 195 -8.69 8.26 -2.86
C LEU A 195 -8.74 9.06 -4.16
N SER A 196 -7.59 9.45 -4.72
CA SER A 196 -7.54 10.14 -6.01
C SER A 196 -8.06 9.29 -7.17
N LEU A 197 -7.84 7.96 -7.15
CA LEU A 197 -8.41 7.03 -8.13
C LEU A 197 -9.95 7.06 -8.16
N LEU A 198 -10.60 7.26 -7.00
CA LEU A 198 -12.07 7.28 -6.91
C LEU A 198 -12.69 8.41 -7.71
N VAL A 199 -11.95 9.52 -7.85
CA VAL A 199 -12.39 10.76 -8.50
C VAL A 199 -11.45 11.21 -9.62
N VAL A 200 -10.74 10.27 -10.25
CA VAL A 200 -9.75 10.57 -11.28
C VAL A 200 -10.35 11.40 -12.41
N GLY A 201 -9.67 12.50 -12.74
CA GLY A 201 -10.07 13.43 -13.80
C GLY A 201 -11.18 14.43 -13.40
N ARG A 202 -11.65 14.43 -12.15
CA ARG A 202 -12.68 15.40 -11.71
C ARG A 202 -12.10 16.76 -11.30
N THR A 203 -10.82 16.82 -10.93
CA THR A 203 -10.11 18.05 -10.57
C THR A 203 -8.67 18.03 -11.09
N ALA A 204 -8.02 19.19 -11.10
CA ALA A 204 -6.62 19.31 -11.50
C ALA A 204 -5.70 18.42 -10.63
N VAL A 205 -5.93 18.36 -9.32
CA VAL A 205 -5.11 17.59 -8.36
C VAL A 205 -5.46 16.09 -8.30
N THR A 206 -6.45 15.67 -9.06
CA THR A 206 -6.84 14.27 -9.30
C THR A 206 -6.80 13.94 -10.80
N SER A 207 -6.06 14.72 -11.60
CA SER A 207 -5.84 14.44 -13.02
C SER A 207 -5.19 13.07 -13.23
N ARG A 208 -5.29 12.52 -14.42
CA ARG A 208 -4.67 11.22 -14.76
C ARG A 208 -3.15 11.25 -14.57
N SER A 209 -2.50 12.38 -14.90
CA SER A 209 -1.06 12.57 -14.69
C SER A 209 -0.74 12.48 -13.20
N ILE A 210 -1.37 13.30 -12.33
CA ILE A 210 -1.13 13.29 -10.89
C ILE A 210 -1.38 11.91 -10.27
N VAL A 211 -2.39 11.19 -10.73
CA VAL A 211 -2.68 9.83 -10.24
C VAL A 211 -1.59 8.85 -10.70
N GLY A 212 -1.04 9.02 -11.91
CA GLY A 212 0.11 8.27 -12.39
C GLY A 212 1.37 8.54 -11.58
N ASP A 213 1.66 9.81 -11.30
CA ASP A 213 2.82 10.23 -10.53
C ASP A 213 2.74 9.76 -9.06
N LEU A 214 1.53 9.73 -8.49
CA LEU A 214 1.29 9.13 -7.16
C LEU A 214 1.51 7.62 -7.14
N ASP A 215 1.20 6.93 -8.23
CA ASP A 215 1.49 5.49 -8.34
C ASP A 215 3.00 5.25 -8.44
N GLU A 216 3.70 5.99 -9.33
CA GLU A 216 5.17 5.96 -9.45
C GLU A 216 5.83 6.21 -8.10
N LEU A 217 5.43 7.28 -7.39
CA LEU A 217 5.95 7.57 -6.05
C LEU A 217 5.71 6.41 -5.07
N GLY A 218 4.51 5.83 -5.12
CA GLY A 218 4.17 4.68 -4.29
C GLY A 218 4.97 3.42 -4.61
N GLU A 219 5.42 3.25 -5.86
CA GLU A 219 6.32 2.16 -6.29
C GLU A 219 7.76 2.41 -5.88
N LEU A 220 8.28 3.64 -6.07
CA LEU A 220 9.62 4.02 -5.60
C LEU A 220 9.79 3.76 -4.10
N LEU A 221 8.83 4.20 -3.29
CA LEU A 221 8.81 3.96 -1.85
C LEU A 221 8.56 2.48 -1.50
N GLY A 222 7.88 1.75 -2.38
CA GLY A 222 7.68 0.31 -2.26
C GLY A 222 8.98 -0.46 -2.45
N ASP A 223 9.68 -0.19 -3.54
CA ASP A 223 10.95 -0.82 -3.86
C ASP A 223 12.02 -0.49 -2.80
N GLU A 224 12.03 0.75 -2.28
CA GLU A 224 12.92 1.14 -1.18
C GLU A 224 12.65 0.31 0.06
N HIS A 225 11.40 0.15 0.45
CA HIS A 225 10.99 -0.64 1.60
C HIS A 225 11.34 -2.13 1.44
N ASP A 226 11.09 -2.72 0.27
CA ASP A 226 11.41 -4.12 0.00
C ASP A 226 12.93 -4.37 0.08
N LEU A 227 13.76 -3.41 -0.36
CA LEU A 227 15.20 -3.45 -0.18
C LEU A 227 15.63 -3.28 1.28
N ALA A 228 14.94 -2.45 2.08
CA ALA A 228 15.20 -2.33 3.50
C ALA A 228 14.97 -3.66 4.25
N LEU A 229 13.89 -4.35 3.91
CA LEU A 229 13.63 -5.70 4.43
C LEU A 229 14.74 -6.68 4.03
N LEU A 230 15.20 -6.62 2.78
CA LEU A 230 16.30 -7.45 2.29
C LEU A 230 17.60 -7.18 3.07
N VAL A 231 17.99 -5.91 3.27
CA VAL A 231 19.19 -5.55 4.04
C VAL A 231 19.16 -6.15 5.44
N ARG A 232 18.04 -6.01 6.14
CA ARG A 232 17.86 -6.62 7.47
C ARG A 232 17.98 -8.13 7.45
N ARG A 233 17.45 -8.78 6.41
CA ARG A 233 17.56 -10.23 6.25
C ARG A 233 19.00 -10.66 5.94
N LEU A 234 19.69 -9.95 5.06
CA LEU A 234 21.10 -10.21 4.68
C LEU A 234 22.05 -10.07 5.87
N GLY A 235 21.77 -9.16 6.82
CA GLY A 235 22.52 -9.05 8.07
C GLY A 235 22.52 -10.38 8.85
N LYS A 236 21.38 -11.07 8.90
CA LYS A 236 21.27 -12.41 9.54
C LYS A 236 21.96 -13.51 8.72
N GLU A 237 21.96 -13.44 7.39
CA GLU A 237 22.64 -14.40 6.51
C GLU A 237 24.18 -14.25 6.57
N ALA A 238 24.68 -13.06 6.89
CA ALA A 238 26.12 -12.81 7.04
C ALA A 238 26.75 -13.57 8.22
N ASP A 239 25.95 -14.04 9.17
CA ASP A 239 26.43 -14.85 10.30
C ASP A 239 26.61 -16.34 9.95
N VAL A 240 26.18 -16.74 8.74
CA VAL A 240 26.28 -18.14 8.29
C VAL A 240 27.55 -18.37 7.48
N SER A 241 28.32 -19.38 7.84
CA SER A 241 29.58 -19.76 7.17
C SER A 241 29.39 -19.95 5.66
N GLY A 242 30.35 -19.44 4.87
CA GLY A 242 30.38 -19.59 3.41
C GLY A 242 29.58 -18.56 2.61
N SER A 243 28.79 -17.68 3.23
CA SER A 243 27.99 -16.66 2.51
C SER A 243 28.26 -15.21 2.93
N LYS A 244 29.10 -15.01 3.94
CA LYS A 244 29.33 -13.68 4.57
C LYS A 244 29.71 -12.59 3.57
N LYS A 245 30.65 -12.87 2.66
CA LYS A 245 31.13 -11.89 1.66
C LYS A 245 30.05 -11.52 0.67
N ALA A 246 29.34 -12.52 0.14
CA ALA A 246 28.25 -12.31 -0.82
C ALA A 246 27.04 -11.59 -0.17
N ALA A 247 26.64 -11.97 1.05
CA ALA A 247 25.57 -11.30 1.78
C ALA A 247 25.91 -9.82 2.04
N ARG A 248 27.15 -9.52 2.43
CA ARG A 248 27.62 -8.14 2.62
C ARG A 248 27.57 -7.36 1.31
N HIS A 249 28.07 -7.94 0.22
CA HIS A 249 28.04 -7.29 -1.11
C HIS A 249 26.60 -6.96 -1.54
N LEU A 250 25.69 -7.92 -1.45
CA LEU A 250 24.26 -7.69 -1.77
C LEU A 250 23.63 -6.61 -0.86
N ALA A 251 24.00 -6.58 0.43
CA ALA A 251 23.51 -5.56 1.35
C ALA A 251 24.01 -4.15 0.97
N GLU A 252 25.27 -4.02 0.59
CA GLU A 252 25.85 -2.74 0.13
C GLU A 252 25.21 -2.26 -1.17
N GLU A 253 24.94 -3.17 -2.12
CA GLU A 253 24.22 -2.83 -3.35
C GLU A 253 22.77 -2.42 -3.06
N ALA A 254 22.08 -3.14 -2.16
CA ALA A 254 20.75 -2.80 -1.71
C ALA A 254 20.73 -1.39 -1.11
N GLU A 255 21.68 -1.06 -0.22
CA GLU A 255 21.77 0.26 0.40
C GLU A 255 22.09 1.37 -0.62
N ARG A 256 22.93 1.12 -1.61
CA ARG A 256 23.16 2.07 -2.71
C ARG A 256 21.89 2.33 -3.50
N ARG A 257 21.14 1.27 -3.79
CA ARG A 257 19.87 1.37 -4.53
C ARG A 257 18.79 2.09 -3.71
N ARG A 258 18.67 1.77 -2.43
CA ARG A 258 17.76 2.45 -1.48
C ARG A 258 17.94 3.97 -1.51
N ARG A 259 19.19 4.44 -1.38
CA ARG A 259 19.51 5.88 -1.42
C ARG A 259 19.10 6.53 -2.75
N LYS A 260 19.25 5.83 -3.88
CA LYS A 260 18.80 6.35 -5.19
C LYS A 260 17.27 6.45 -5.27
N LEU A 261 16.57 5.43 -4.77
CA LEU A 261 15.10 5.40 -4.76
C LEU A 261 14.54 6.48 -3.83
N ALA A 262 15.08 6.63 -2.63
CA ALA A 262 14.68 7.67 -1.67
C ALA A 262 14.85 9.07 -2.26
N ARG A 263 16.00 9.36 -2.90
CA ARG A 263 16.23 10.65 -3.56
C ARG A 263 15.21 10.89 -4.68
N ARG A 264 14.99 9.92 -5.58
CA ARG A 264 14.00 10.05 -6.65
C ARG A 264 12.59 10.23 -6.10
N ALA A 265 12.25 9.53 -5.02
CA ALA A 265 10.97 9.70 -4.33
C ALA A 265 10.82 11.12 -3.75
N CYS A 266 11.86 11.70 -3.14
CA CYS A 266 11.84 13.07 -2.64
C CYS A 266 11.66 14.10 -3.78
N GLU A 267 12.37 13.93 -4.91
CA GLU A 267 12.22 14.77 -6.11
C GLU A 267 10.76 14.77 -6.61
N LEU A 268 10.18 13.60 -6.82
CA LEU A 268 8.77 13.47 -7.23
C LEU A 268 7.81 13.95 -6.13
N GLY A 269 8.21 13.78 -4.87
CA GLY A 269 7.51 14.32 -3.71
C GLY A 269 7.41 15.85 -3.74
N ALA A 270 8.46 16.55 -4.16
CA ALA A 270 8.44 18.01 -4.31
C ALA A 270 7.39 18.49 -5.31
N GLU A 271 7.24 17.78 -6.42
CA GLU A 271 6.21 18.07 -7.43
C GLU A 271 4.79 17.81 -6.88
N LEU A 272 4.60 16.69 -6.16
CA LEU A 272 3.30 16.24 -5.70
C LEU A 272 2.83 16.91 -4.39
N TYR A 273 3.75 17.37 -3.53
CA TYR A 273 3.46 17.90 -2.19
C TYR A 273 4.02 19.32 -1.96
N GLY A 274 4.58 19.97 -2.99
CA GLY A 274 5.17 21.31 -2.88
C GLY A 274 4.18 22.40 -2.49
N ASP A 275 2.94 22.32 -2.93
CA ASP A 275 1.90 23.30 -2.59
C ASP A 275 1.59 23.34 -1.09
N LYS A 276 1.19 24.52 -0.60
CA LYS A 276 0.60 24.65 0.74
C LYS A 276 -0.74 23.91 0.79
N THR A 277 -1.05 23.25 1.91
CA THR A 277 -2.29 22.45 2.06
C THR A 277 -3.56 23.25 1.71
N ARG A 278 -3.60 24.57 2.06
CA ARG A 278 -4.73 25.44 1.71
C ARG A 278 -4.94 25.53 0.19
N HIS A 279 -3.86 25.62 -0.59
CA HIS A 279 -3.94 25.70 -2.06
C HIS A 279 -4.40 24.36 -2.66
N PHE A 280 -3.93 23.25 -2.07
CA PHE A 280 -4.41 21.92 -2.47
C PHE A 280 -5.92 21.80 -2.24
N LEU A 281 -6.43 22.22 -1.07
CA LEU A 281 -7.85 22.17 -0.75
C LEU A 281 -8.69 23.05 -1.69
N GLN A 282 -8.23 24.25 -2.03
CA GLN A 282 -8.89 25.13 -3.01
C GLN A 282 -9.04 24.46 -4.38
N LYS A 283 -8.06 23.65 -4.79
CA LYS A 283 -8.14 22.88 -6.07
C LYS A 283 -9.11 21.69 -6.01
N LEU A 284 -9.67 21.37 -4.84
CA LEU A 284 -10.74 20.39 -4.65
C LEU A 284 -12.14 21.01 -4.61
N ASP A 285 -12.24 22.35 -4.68
CA ASP A 285 -13.53 23.03 -4.72
C ASP A 285 -14.37 22.51 -5.89
N GLY A 286 -15.66 22.25 -5.63
CA GLY A 286 -16.56 21.61 -6.58
C GLY A 286 -16.67 20.08 -6.46
N LEU A 287 -15.74 19.40 -5.79
CA LEU A 287 -15.87 17.95 -5.51
C LEU A 287 -16.86 17.66 -4.37
N ALA A 288 -17.08 18.63 -3.48
CA ALA A 288 -17.92 18.46 -2.30
C ALA A 288 -19.40 18.67 -2.58
N THR A 289 -19.77 19.22 -3.72
CA THR A 289 -21.16 19.40 -4.13
C THR A 289 -21.68 18.05 -4.59
N ASP A 290 -22.45 17.39 -3.71
CA ASP A 290 -23.28 16.25 -4.10
C ASP A 290 -24.27 16.72 -5.17
N ALA A 291 -24.33 16.01 -6.29
CA ALA A 291 -25.35 16.19 -7.30
C ALA A 291 -26.71 15.73 -6.78
#